data_eab863d069bae25ef2c468dde1b55454
#
_entry.id   eab863d069bae25ef2c468dde1b55454
#
_cell.length_a   1.000
_cell.length_b   1.000
_cell.length_c   1.000
_cell.angle_alpha   90.00
_cell.angle_beta   90.00
_cell.angle_gamma   90.00
#
_symmetry.space_group_name_H-M   'P 1'
#
loop_
_entity.id
_entity.type
_entity.pdbx_description
1 polymer ?
#
loop_
_entity_poly.entity_id
_entity_poly.type
_entity_poly.pdbx_seq_one_letter_code
_entity_poly.pdbx_strand_id
1 'polypeptide(L)'
;MRHTLLQRGLLGMVIGGLLVGTAQARTLETAYGDVEVVDHPERVVTLYEGALDAALAAGVTPVGAVTTRGGDNVAEYVTDYLSANELQHPEIVGVVREINIEAVLAQQPDLILAAAQLPEEQYQLLSQIAPTVVPHTQPLAADNWEAEARLFGQALNQEEAIDEAISAVDQRVDAMSDAVAEADVGSNAYLVRWMPGGPMVMSENLIATGLLERVGLDVQGGELIGERGVHSDVLSLENLSQVDGDWLFLATLNDDGQAALDSAKQSAAFNRLNVVQNERVVPVNGQLWSSANGPLAAQAILDDIENALLP
;
A
#
# COMPACT_ATOMS: atom_id res chain seq x y z
N MET A 1 -58.98 2.70 -72.85
CA MET A 1 -59.03 2.01 -71.55
C MET A 1 -57.68 2.02 -70.98
N ARG A 2 -57.42 2.88 -70.02
CA ARG A 2 -56.12 3.08 -69.41
C ARG A 2 -56.21 2.76 -67.90
N HIS A 3 -55.46 1.72 -67.43
CA HIS A 3 -55.35 1.36 -66.05
C HIS A 3 -54.18 2.10 -65.44
N THR A 4 -54.41 2.94 -64.45
CA THR A 4 -53.43 3.60 -63.66
C THR A 4 -53.18 2.77 -62.37
N LEU A 5 -51.95 2.26 -62.23
CA LEU A 5 -51.43 1.60 -61.03
C LEU A 5 -50.97 2.66 -60.02
N LEU A 6 -51.55 2.68 -58.84
CA LEU A 6 -51.06 3.44 -57.70
C LEU A 6 -49.99 2.60 -56.96
N GLN A 7 -48.77 3.09 -56.95
CA GLN A 7 -47.73 2.57 -56.05
C GLN A 7 -47.86 3.27 -54.69
N ARG A 8 -48.13 2.47 -53.67
CA ARG A 8 -48.03 2.86 -52.26
C ARG A 8 -46.58 2.63 -51.78
N GLY A 9 -45.82 3.69 -51.56
CA GLY A 9 -44.52 3.63 -50.89
C GLY A 9 -44.70 3.41 -49.36
N LEU A 10 -44.15 2.32 -48.83
CA LEU A 10 -44.01 2.09 -47.40
C LEU A 10 -42.76 2.87 -46.92
N LEU A 11 -42.97 3.88 -46.10
CA LEU A 11 -41.94 4.60 -45.39
C LEU A 11 -41.62 3.80 -44.14
N GLY A 12 -40.50 3.04 -44.17
CA GLY A 12 -39.98 2.32 -43.02
C GLY A 12 -39.32 3.28 -42.03
N MET A 13 -39.93 3.49 -40.89
CA MET A 13 -39.41 4.26 -39.76
C MET A 13 -38.43 3.36 -38.98
N VAL A 14 -37.11 3.56 -39.16
CA VAL A 14 -36.10 2.91 -38.36
C VAL A 14 -36.00 3.68 -37.00
N ILE A 15 -36.64 3.11 -35.98
CA ILE A 15 -36.45 3.57 -34.59
C ILE A 15 -35.13 3.01 -34.13
N GLY A 16 -34.07 3.85 -34.19
CA GLY A 16 -32.79 3.58 -33.52
C GLY A 16 -33.00 3.64 -32.01
N GLY A 17 -33.13 2.46 -31.38
CA GLY A 17 -33.08 2.37 -29.92
C GLY A 17 -31.72 2.76 -29.41
N LEU A 18 -31.63 3.93 -28.77
CA LEU A 18 -30.53 4.27 -27.89
C LEU A 18 -30.59 3.29 -26.70
N LEU A 19 -29.73 2.29 -26.71
CA LEU A 19 -29.40 1.53 -25.49
C LEU A 19 -28.68 2.50 -24.54
N VAL A 20 -29.47 3.18 -23.71
CA VAL A 20 -28.94 3.82 -22.50
C VAL A 20 -28.59 2.66 -21.57
N GLY A 21 -27.33 2.26 -21.57
CA GLY A 21 -26.80 1.37 -20.54
C GLY A 21 -27.09 2.02 -19.19
N THR A 22 -27.94 1.40 -18.39
CA THR A 22 -28.09 1.79 -16.99
C THR A 22 -26.75 1.50 -16.33
N ALA A 23 -26.00 2.55 -15.96
CA ALA A 23 -24.86 2.40 -15.06
C ALA A 23 -25.41 1.69 -13.81
N GLN A 24 -25.01 0.44 -13.60
CA GLN A 24 -25.38 -0.31 -12.43
C GLN A 24 -24.49 0.20 -11.31
N ALA A 25 -25.08 0.74 -10.26
CA ALA A 25 -24.38 1.16 -9.07
C ALA A 25 -24.34 -0.01 -8.10
N ARG A 26 -23.21 -0.17 -7.39
CA ARG A 26 -23.04 -1.16 -6.32
C ARG A 26 -22.96 -0.42 -4.99
N THR A 27 -23.51 -1.04 -3.97
CA THR A 27 -23.47 -0.49 -2.61
C THR A 27 -22.39 -1.20 -1.81
N LEU A 28 -21.47 -0.45 -1.22
CA LEU A 28 -20.40 -0.94 -0.36
C LEU A 28 -20.60 -0.42 1.06
N GLU A 29 -20.46 -1.30 2.04
CA GLU A 29 -20.41 -0.92 3.46
C GLU A 29 -19.04 -0.35 3.78
N THR A 30 -18.99 0.85 4.36
CA THR A 30 -17.77 1.57 4.70
C THR A 30 -17.81 2.12 6.12
N ALA A 31 -16.70 2.64 6.62
CA ALA A 31 -16.63 3.26 7.95
C ALA A 31 -17.65 4.39 8.18
N TYR A 32 -18.09 5.04 7.12
CA TYR A 32 -19.07 6.14 7.17
C TYR A 32 -20.45 5.75 6.63
N GLY A 33 -20.76 4.45 6.54
CA GLY A 33 -22.01 3.90 6.06
C GLY A 33 -21.93 3.43 4.61
N ASP A 34 -23.09 3.15 4.04
CA ASP A 34 -23.23 2.62 2.68
C ASP A 34 -22.86 3.67 1.62
N VAL A 35 -22.00 3.31 0.68
CA VAL A 35 -21.56 4.16 -0.42
C VAL A 35 -21.94 3.50 -1.74
N GLU A 36 -22.65 4.23 -2.60
CA GLU A 36 -22.96 3.79 -3.97
C GLU A 36 -21.79 4.14 -4.89
N VAL A 37 -21.19 3.14 -5.53
CA VAL A 37 -20.10 3.29 -6.50
C VAL A 37 -20.53 2.83 -7.88
N VAL A 38 -19.99 3.44 -8.93
CA VAL A 38 -20.22 3.03 -10.33
C VAL A 38 -19.51 1.71 -10.61
N ASP A 39 -20.07 0.89 -11.52
CA ASP A 39 -19.49 -0.42 -11.84
C ASP A 39 -18.07 -0.36 -12.41
N HIS A 40 -17.76 0.69 -13.17
CA HIS A 40 -16.46 0.87 -13.81
C HIS A 40 -15.99 2.30 -13.60
N PRO A 41 -15.33 2.60 -12.46
CA PRO A 41 -14.76 3.93 -12.22
C PRO A 41 -13.59 4.16 -13.19
N GLU A 42 -13.62 5.33 -13.86
CA GLU A 42 -12.60 5.71 -14.85
C GLU A 42 -11.58 6.70 -14.28
N ARG A 43 -11.98 7.45 -13.26
CA ARG A 43 -11.17 8.54 -12.68
C ARG A 43 -11.03 8.37 -11.18
N VAL A 44 -10.15 7.45 -10.81
CA VAL A 44 -9.92 7.08 -9.41
C VAL A 44 -8.86 8.00 -8.80
N VAL A 45 -9.14 8.55 -7.62
CA VAL A 45 -8.16 9.24 -6.77
C VAL A 45 -7.90 8.41 -5.51
N THR A 46 -6.64 8.22 -5.16
CA THR A 46 -6.22 7.47 -3.98
C THR A 46 -5.56 8.40 -2.97
N LEU A 47 -6.03 8.36 -1.71
CA LEU A 47 -5.60 9.26 -0.64
C LEU A 47 -4.82 8.52 0.46
N TYR A 48 -4.25 7.37 0.09
CA TYR A 48 -3.54 6.48 0.98
C TYR A 48 -2.68 5.51 0.17
N GLU A 49 -1.51 5.15 0.69
CA GLU A 49 -0.54 4.29 -0.01
C GLU A 49 -1.14 2.91 -0.35
N GLY A 50 -1.86 2.29 0.59
CA GLY A 50 -2.49 0.99 0.36
C GLY A 50 -3.64 1.04 -0.66
N ALA A 51 -4.33 2.18 -0.80
CA ALA A 51 -5.34 2.36 -1.83
C ALA A 51 -4.70 2.50 -3.23
N LEU A 52 -3.56 3.19 -3.33
CA LEU A 52 -2.80 3.29 -4.58
C LEU A 52 -2.24 1.93 -5.01
N ASP A 53 -1.65 1.20 -4.06
CA ASP A 53 -1.13 -0.15 -4.26
C ASP A 53 -2.23 -1.10 -4.77
N ALA A 54 -3.36 -1.17 -4.06
CA ALA A 54 -4.49 -2.02 -4.44
C ALA A 54 -5.08 -1.64 -5.81
N ALA A 55 -5.19 -0.34 -6.12
CA ALA A 55 -5.69 0.10 -7.43
C ALA A 55 -4.75 -0.37 -8.55
N LEU A 56 -3.44 -0.21 -8.39
CA LEU A 56 -2.45 -0.65 -9.37
C LEU A 56 -2.42 -2.17 -9.50
N ALA A 57 -2.49 -2.92 -8.40
CA ALA A 57 -2.58 -4.37 -8.39
C ALA A 57 -3.85 -4.88 -9.10
N ALA A 58 -4.94 -4.11 -8.98
CA ALA A 58 -6.20 -4.36 -9.69
C ALA A 58 -6.16 -3.96 -11.19
N GLY A 59 -5.03 -3.48 -11.70
CA GLY A 59 -4.89 -3.01 -13.07
C GLY A 59 -5.52 -1.65 -13.36
N VAL A 60 -5.88 -0.90 -12.31
CA VAL A 60 -6.43 0.46 -12.43
C VAL A 60 -5.35 1.49 -12.11
N THR A 61 -5.08 2.40 -13.04
CA THR A 61 -4.12 3.50 -12.83
C THR A 61 -4.88 4.74 -12.32
N PRO A 62 -4.68 5.17 -11.07
CA PRO A 62 -5.35 6.36 -10.53
C PRO A 62 -4.90 7.64 -11.25
N VAL A 63 -5.82 8.61 -11.37
CA VAL A 63 -5.51 9.93 -11.95
C VAL A 63 -4.88 10.86 -10.93
N GLY A 64 -5.06 10.59 -9.63
CA GLY A 64 -4.47 11.36 -8.55
C GLY A 64 -4.10 10.49 -7.35
N ALA A 65 -3.00 10.82 -6.67
CA ALA A 65 -2.54 10.14 -5.48
C ALA A 65 -1.90 11.13 -4.49
N VAL A 66 -1.78 10.72 -3.24
CA VAL A 66 -0.98 11.46 -2.24
C VAL A 66 0.45 10.94 -2.19
N THR A 67 1.39 11.79 -1.79
CA THR A 67 2.74 11.34 -1.47
C THR A 67 2.80 10.70 -0.09
N THR A 68 3.78 9.83 0.13
CA THR A 68 4.13 9.35 1.47
C THR A 68 4.66 10.50 2.34
N ARG A 69 4.50 10.37 3.64
CA ARG A 69 5.05 11.36 4.58
C ARG A 69 6.57 11.41 4.47
N GLY A 70 7.12 12.59 4.20
CA GLY A 70 8.56 12.81 4.07
C GLY A 70 9.13 12.51 2.69
N GLY A 71 8.28 12.20 1.71
CA GLY A 71 8.63 12.08 0.29
C GLY A 71 8.02 13.18 -0.56
N ASP A 72 8.64 13.45 -1.70
CA ASP A 72 8.17 14.43 -2.68
C ASP A 72 7.30 13.79 -3.78
N ASN A 73 7.19 12.46 -3.78
CA ASN A 73 6.46 11.66 -4.77
C ASN A 73 5.83 10.43 -4.08
N VAL A 74 5.10 9.62 -4.84
CA VAL A 74 4.70 8.28 -4.41
C VAL A 74 5.94 7.41 -4.11
N ALA A 75 5.78 6.35 -3.32
CA ALA A 75 6.91 5.49 -2.93
C ALA A 75 7.66 4.92 -4.15
N GLU A 76 8.97 4.66 -3.98
CA GLU A 76 9.86 4.22 -5.04
C GLU A 76 9.36 2.95 -5.74
N TYR A 77 8.93 1.92 -4.98
CA TYR A 77 8.39 0.68 -5.55
C TYR A 77 7.17 0.91 -6.46
N VAL A 78 6.33 1.92 -6.14
CA VAL A 78 5.21 2.33 -7.00
C VAL A 78 5.72 3.00 -8.27
N THR A 79 6.71 3.90 -8.15
CA THR A 79 7.33 4.58 -9.28
C THR A 79 7.95 3.57 -10.25
N ASP A 80 8.64 2.57 -9.71
CA ASP A 80 9.26 1.48 -10.48
C ASP A 80 8.21 0.62 -11.16
N TYR A 81 7.13 0.26 -10.44
CA TYR A 81 6.00 -0.48 -11.01
C TYR A 81 5.35 0.28 -12.18
N LEU A 82 5.06 1.57 -12.00
CA LEU A 82 4.48 2.40 -13.05
C LEU A 82 5.40 2.48 -14.28
N SER A 83 6.70 2.67 -14.05
CA SER A 83 7.70 2.75 -15.12
C SER A 83 7.86 1.43 -15.87
N ALA A 84 7.93 0.30 -15.15
CA ALA A 84 8.09 -1.02 -15.74
C ALA A 84 6.88 -1.45 -16.58
N ASN A 85 5.69 -0.94 -16.26
CA ASN A 85 4.45 -1.23 -16.99
C ASN A 85 4.03 -0.12 -17.98
N GLU A 86 4.89 0.90 -18.20
CA GLU A 86 4.60 2.03 -19.08
C GLU A 86 3.31 2.79 -18.73
N LEU A 87 2.97 2.84 -17.43
CA LEU A 87 1.77 3.51 -16.90
C LEU A 87 2.04 4.98 -16.61
N GLN A 88 0.96 5.79 -16.64
CA GLN A 88 1.06 7.20 -16.29
C GLN A 88 1.20 7.36 -14.77
N HIS A 89 2.05 8.31 -14.35
CA HIS A 89 2.13 8.70 -12.95
C HIS A 89 0.90 9.52 -12.55
N PRO A 90 0.30 9.26 -11.39
CA PRO A 90 -0.82 10.05 -10.89
C PRO A 90 -0.39 11.48 -10.55
N GLU A 91 -1.29 12.44 -10.69
CA GLU A 91 -1.08 13.80 -10.18
C GLU A 91 -1.04 13.80 -8.66
N ILE A 92 -0.12 14.55 -8.07
CA ILE A 92 -0.02 14.63 -6.61
C ILE A 92 -1.10 15.58 -6.07
N VAL A 93 -2.02 15.03 -5.28
CA VAL A 93 -3.16 15.75 -4.68
C VAL A 93 -2.97 16.04 -3.18
N GLY A 94 -1.76 16.00 -2.70
CA GLY A 94 -1.40 16.28 -1.31
C GLY A 94 -0.42 15.26 -0.74
N VAL A 95 -0.23 15.33 0.57
CA VAL A 95 0.55 14.36 1.36
C VAL A 95 -0.44 13.54 2.19
N VAL A 96 -0.12 12.29 2.51
CA VAL A 96 -0.95 11.45 3.37
C VAL A 96 -1.29 12.21 4.68
N ARG A 97 -2.57 12.26 5.03
CA ARG A 97 -3.18 13.06 6.12
C ARG A 97 -3.20 14.58 5.93
N GLU A 98 -2.62 15.12 4.86
CA GLU A 98 -2.65 16.54 4.50
C GLU A 98 -3.14 16.68 3.05
N ILE A 99 -4.41 16.29 2.83
CA ILE A 99 -5.04 16.21 1.51
C ILE A 99 -5.35 17.63 1.00
N ASN A 100 -5.02 17.90 -0.25
CA ASN A 100 -5.44 19.11 -0.95
C ASN A 100 -6.77 18.87 -1.67
N ILE A 101 -7.87 19.26 -1.05
CA ILE A 101 -9.24 19.05 -1.56
C ILE A 101 -9.44 19.70 -2.93
N GLU A 102 -8.83 20.87 -3.18
CA GLU A 102 -8.94 21.56 -4.48
C GLU A 102 -8.21 20.76 -5.58
N ALA A 103 -7.06 20.20 -5.25
CA ALA A 103 -6.32 19.33 -6.19
C ALA A 103 -7.09 18.04 -6.48
N VAL A 104 -7.76 17.44 -5.49
CA VAL A 104 -8.66 16.29 -5.68
C VAL A 104 -9.81 16.68 -6.62
N LEU A 105 -10.50 17.78 -6.35
CA LEU A 105 -11.60 18.28 -7.19
C LEU A 105 -11.15 18.53 -8.64
N ALA A 106 -9.93 19.03 -8.84
CA ALA A 106 -9.38 19.29 -10.16
C ALA A 106 -9.20 18.02 -11.00
N GLN A 107 -9.03 16.86 -10.34
CA GLN A 107 -8.97 15.57 -11.01
C GLN A 107 -10.33 15.08 -11.52
N GLN A 108 -11.44 15.70 -11.10
CA GLN A 108 -12.80 15.29 -11.47
C GLN A 108 -13.02 13.79 -11.25
N PRO A 109 -12.76 13.25 -10.05
CA PRO A 109 -12.87 11.82 -9.80
C PRO A 109 -14.32 11.35 -9.86
N ASP A 110 -14.50 10.10 -10.23
CA ASP A 110 -15.76 9.35 -10.08
C ASP A 110 -15.70 8.33 -8.93
N LEU A 111 -14.49 8.14 -8.34
CA LEU A 111 -14.27 7.35 -7.14
C LEU A 111 -13.06 7.89 -6.36
N ILE A 112 -13.18 7.93 -5.04
CA ILE A 112 -12.10 8.26 -4.11
C ILE A 112 -11.90 7.09 -3.14
N LEU A 113 -10.66 6.61 -3.03
CA LEU A 113 -10.25 5.56 -2.09
C LEU A 113 -9.37 6.19 -1.00
N ALA A 114 -9.74 6.00 0.27
CA ALA A 114 -9.05 6.67 1.38
C ALA A 114 -8.71 5.70 2.52
N ALA A 115 -7.85 6.15 3.44
CA ALA A 115 -7.43 5.38 4.60
C ALA A 115 -8.54 5.27 5.66
N ALA A 116 -8.52 4.19 6.44
CA ALA A 116 -9.44 3.95 7.57
C ALA A 116 -9.44 5.08 8.63
N GLN A 117 -8.34 5.85 8.72
CA GLN A 117 -8.20 6.96 9.66
C GLN A 117 -8.58 8.33 9.08
N LEU A 118 -9.29 8.35 7.92
CA LEU A 118 -9.77 9.60 7.34
C LEU A 118 -10.71 10.31 8.33
N PRO A 119 -10.44 11.59 8.71
CA PRO A 119 -11.34 12.32 9.59
C PRO A 119 -12.72 12.56 8.96
N GLU A 120 -13.78 12.50 9.76
CA GLU A 120 -15.17 12.68 9.30
C GLU A 120 -15.37 14.01 8.55
N GLU A 121 -14.76 15.09 9.02
CA GLU A 121 -14.86 16.41 8.36
C GLU A 121 -14.27 16.38 6.94
N GLN A 122 -13.16 15.67 6.74
CA GLN A 122 -12.57 15.49 5.40
C GLN A 122 -13.43 14.57 4.55
N TYR A 123 -13.96 13.47 5.12
CA TYR A 123 -14.88 12.59 4.42
C TYR A 123 -16.10 13.35 3.88
N GLN A 124 -16.70 14.22 4.71
CA GLN A 124 -17.86 15.03 4.28
C GLN A 124 -17.54 15.96 3.11
N LEU A 125 -16.33 16.50 3.04
CA LEU A 125 -15.89 17.33 1.90
C LEU A 125 -15.65 16.49 0.64
N LEU A 126 -14.94 15.37 0.77
CA LEU A 126 -14.61 14.48 -0.34
C LEU A 126 -15.86 13.82 -0.93
N SER A 127 -16.81 13.40 -0.10
CA SER A 127 -18.07 12.80 -0.53
C SER A 127 -18.99 13.74 -1.32
N GLN A 128 -18.75 15.06 -1.25
CA GLN A 128 -19.42 16.03 -2.13
C GLN A 128 -18.78 16.08 -3.53
N ILE A 129 -17.55 15.60 -3.68
CA ILE A 129 -16.83 15.54 -4.96
C ILE A 129 -17.15 14.24 -5.69
N ALA A 130 -16.98 13.09 -5.02
CA ALA A 130 -17.24 11.76 -5.57
C ALA A 130 -17.53 10.73 -4.45
N PRO A 131 -18.12 9.56 -4.77
CA PRO A 131 -18.18 8.43 -3.86
C PRO A 131 -16.82 8.19 -3.21
N THR A 132 -16.78 8.15 -1.87
CA THR A 132 -15.55 8.02 -1.10
C THR A 132 -15.61 6.77 -0.25
N VAL A 133 -14.76 5.79 -0.55
CA VAL A 133 -14.69 4.50 0.14
C VAL A 133 -13.61 4.56 1.21
N VAL A 134 -14.02 4.29 2.46
CA VAL A 134 -13.16 4.32 3.65
C VAL A 134 -13.29 3.00 4.38
N PRO A 135 -12.21 2.22 4.54
CA PRO A 135 -12.22 0.97 5.31
C PRO A 135 -12.59 1.21 6.77
N HIS A 136 -13.18 0.21 7.42
CA HIS A 136 -13.37 0.24 8.87
C HIS A 136 -12.03 0.22 9.59
N THR A 137 -11.88 1.04 10.64
CA THR A 137 -10.70 0.99 11.50
C THR A 137 -10.67 -0.34 12.25
N GLN A 138 -9.56 -1.05 12.15
CA GLN A 138 -9.30 -2.30 12.84
C GLN A 138 -8.09 -2.16 13.78
N PRO A 139 -7.93 -3.02 14.80
CA PRO A 139 -6.68 -3.15 15.53
C PRO A 139 -5.53 -3.42 14.56
N LEU A 140 -4.35 -2.87 14.84
CA LEU A 140 -3.19 -3.08 13.98
C LEU A 140 -2.85 -4.58 13.92
N ALA A 141 -2.81 -5.14 12.72
CA ALA A 141 -2.39 -6.51 12.45
C ALA A 141 -1.71 -6.56 11.07
N ALA A 142 -0.76 -7.47 10.95
CA ALA A 142 0.11 -7.55 9.77
C ALA A 142 -0.61 -7.92 8.46
N ASP A 143 -1.80 -8.50 8.57
CA ASP A 143 -2.67 -8.95 7.47
C ASP A 143 -3.84 -8.01 7.15
N ASN A 144 -3.99 -6.91 7.88
CA ASN A 144 -5.08 -5.95 7.64
C ASN A 144 -5.13 -5.43 6.19
N TRP A 145 -3.98 -5.37 5.52
CA TRP A 145 -3.88 -4.93 4.13
C TRP A 145 -4.72 -5.78 3.17
N GLU A 146 -4.90 -7.07 3.46
CA GLU A 146 -5.70 -7.96 2.61
C GLU A 146 -7.18 -7.56 2.60
N ALA A 147 -7.73 -7.29 3.79
CA ALA A 147 -9.13 -6.86 3.91
C ALA A 147 -9.35 -5.49 3.26
N GLU A 148 -8.39 -4.56 3.43
CA GLU A 148 -8.44 -3.25 2.78
C GLU A 148 -8.33 -3.38 1.26
N ALA A 149 -7.40 -4.18 0.75
CA ALA A 149 -7.24 -4.42 -0.69
C ALA A 149 -8.51 -5.03 -1.30
N ARG A 150 -9.15 -6.01 -0.62
CA ARG A 150 -10.42 -6.59 -1.08
C ARG A 150 -11.55 -5.56 -1.13
N LEU A 151 -11.67 -4.67 -0.13
CA LEU A 151 -12.65 -3.59 -0.18
C LEU A 151 -12.41 -2.65 -1.36
N PHE A 152 -11.15 -2.28 -1.62
CA PHE A 152 -10.79 -1.46 -2.77
C PHE A 152 -11.02 -2.21 -4.09
N GLY A 153 -10.72 -3.50 -4.15
CA GLY A 153 -11.07 -4.36 -5.28
C GLY A 153 -12.56 -4.37 -5.58
N GLN A 154 -13.40 -4.49 -4.55
CA GLN A 154 -14.84 -4.34 -4.67
C GLN A 154 -15.23 -2.95 -5.20
N ALA A 155 -14.62 -1.88 -4.68
CA ALA A 155 -14.91 -0.54 -5.15
C ALA A 155 -14.56 -0.33 -6.63
N LEU A 156 -13.52 -0.99 -7.10
CA LEU A 156 -13.01 -0.93 -8.47
C LEU A 156 -13.68 -1.94 -9.43
N ASN A 157 -14.52 -2.86 -8.93
CA ASN A 157 -15.05 -4.01 -9.67
C ASN A 157 -13.92 -4.92 -10.22
N GLN A 158 -12.91 -5.15 -9.41
CA GLN A 158 -11.70 -5.91 -9.73
C GLN A 158 -11.37 -6.91 -8.61
N GLU A 159 -12.39 -7.56 -8.03
CA GLU A 159 -12.24 -8.50 -6.92
C GLU A 159 -11.33 -9.67 -7.29
N GLU A 160 -11.52 -10.24 -8.49
CA GLU A 160 -10.74 -11.38 -8.96
C GLU A 160 -9.24 -11.02 -9.08
N ALA A 161 -8.92 -9.84 -9.62
CA ALA A 161 -7.53 -9.38 -9.75
C ALA A 161 -6.85 -9.18 -8.38
N ILE A 162 -7.58 -8.66 -7.40
CA ILE A 162 -7.08 -8.51 -6.03
C ILE A 162 -6.87 -9.86 -5.36
N ASP A 163 -7.83 -10.78 -5.47
CA ASP A 163 -7.70 -12.13 -4.90
C ASP A 163 -6.54 -12.91 -5.54
N GLU A 164 -6.31 -12.75 -6.85
CA GLU A 164 -5.14 -13.29 -7.53
C GLU A 164 -3.83 -12.67 -7.02
N ALA A 165 -3.79 -11.35 -6.82
CA ALA A 165 -2.61 -10.66 -6.31
C ALA A 165 -2.26 -11.09 -4.86
N ILE A 166 -3.26 -11.24 -3.99
CA ILE A 166 -3.09 -11.75 -2.63
C ILE A 166 -2.60 -13.20 -2.66
N SER A 167 -3.24 -14.06 -3.48
CA SER A 167 -2.85 -15.46 -3.62
C SER A 167 -1.41 -15.63 -4.14
N ALA A 168 -0.95 -14.72 -5.00
CA ALA A 168 0.44 -14.73 -5.47
C ALA A 168 1.43 -14.39 -4.35
N VAL A 169 1.07 -13.48 -3.44
CA VAL A 169 1.87 -13.22 -2.22
C VAL A 169 1.94 -14.47 -1.35
N ASP A 170 0.80 -15.11 -1.07
CA ASP A 170 0.73 -16.31 -0.24
C ASP A 170 1.59 -17.44 -0.78
N GLN A 171 1.47 -17.73 -2.08
CA GLN A 171 2.26 -18.78 -2.74
C GLN A 171 3.77 -18.50 -2.67
N ARG A 172 4.16 -17.23 -2.82
CA ARG A 172 5.57 -16.86 -2.71
C ARG A 172 6.10 -16.99 -1.29
N VAL A 173 5.31 -16.58 -0.30
CA VAL A 173 5.66 -16.75 1.13
C VAL A 173 5.85 -18.23 1.47
N ASP A 174 4.95 -19.11 1.03
CA ASP A 174 5.06 -20.56 1.29
C ASP A 174 6.36 -21.13 0.69
N ALA A 175 6.67 -20.78 -0.56
CA ALA A 175 7.90 -21.21 -1.21
C ALA A 175 9.17 -20.67 -0.53
N MET A 176 9.14 -19.42 -0.07
CA MET A 176 10.26 -18.80 0.65
C MET A 176 10.44 -19.40 2.04
N SER A 177 9.35 -19.73 2.75
CA SER A 177 9.40 -20.36 4.07
C SER A 177 10.13 -21.70 4.02
N ASP A 178 9.84 -22.52 3.00
CA ASP A 178 10.54 -23.78 2.78
C ASP A 178 12.05 -23.56 2.53
N ALA A 179 12.39 -22.57 1.68
CA ALA A 179 13.78 -22.27 1.33
C ALA A 179 14.56 -21.69 2.53
N VAL A 180 13.95 -20.82 3.33
CA VAL A 180 14.56 -20.23 4.54
C VAL A 180 14.81 -21.33 5.59
N ALA A 181 13.87 -22.27 5.76
CA ALA A 181 14.03 -23.38 6.67
C ALA A 181 15.20 -24.32 6.27
N GLU A 182 15.43 -24.51 4.96
CA GLU A 182 16.55 -25.31 4.45
C GLU A 182 17.91 -24.59 4.60
N ALA A 183 17.92 -23.25 4.53
CA ALA A 183 19.14 -22.45 4.55
C ALA A 183 19.73 -22.22 5.95
N ASP A 184 18.98 -22.52 7.03
CA ASP A 184 19.40 -22.36 8.45
C ASP A 184 20.03 -20.98 8.74
N VAL A 185 19.33 -19.92 8.33
CA VAL A 185 19.84 -18.54 8.34
C VAL A 185 19.87 -17.89 9.74
N GLY A 186 19.37 -18.55 10.78
CA GLY A 186 19.05 -18.00 12.09
C GLY A 186 17.58 -17.57 12.15
N SER A 187 17.08 -17.20 13.34
CA SER A 187 15.65 -16.95 13.51
C SER A 187 15.30 -15.54 13.94
N ASN A 188 16.07 -14.90 14.83
CA ASN A 188 15.68 -13.64 15.45
C ASN A 188 15.92 -12.45 14.52
N ALA A 189 14.87 -11.68 14.23
CA ALA A 189 14.94 -10.49 13.38
C ALA A 189 14.37 -9.26 14.07
N TYR A 190 14.98 -8.11 13.81
CA TYR A 190 14.44 -6.80 14.18
C TYR A 190 14.22 -5.95 12.95
N LEU A 191 13.12 -5.21 12.92
CA LEU A 191 12.93 -4.08 12.01
C LEU A 191 13.12 -2.79 12.80
N VAL A 192 14.14 -2.03 12.43
CA VAL A 192 14.46 -0.75 13.06
C VAL A 192 14.40 0.36 12.04
N ARG A 193 13.62 1.39 12.34
CA ARG A 193 13.58 2.60 11.53
C ARG A 193 14.46 3.68 12.16
N TRP A 194 15.41 4.16 11.38
CA TRP A 194 16.30 5.22 11.82
C TRP A 194 15.77 6.59 11.41
N MET A 195 15.58 7.44 12.42
CA MET A 195 15.10 8.81 12.28
C MET A 195 16.23 9.80 12.68
N PRO A 196 16.12 11.09 12.35
CA PRO A 196 17.09 12.09 12.83
C PRO A 196 17.29 12.08 14.35
N GLY A 197 16.27 11.72 15.10
CA GLY A 197 16.30 11.59 16.57
C GLY A 197 16.90 10.29 17.08
N GLY A 198 17.14 9.29 16.24
CA GLY A 198 17.66 7.98 16.57
C GLY A 198 16.77 6.81 16.11
N PRO A 199 17.14 5.56 16.48
CA PRO A 199 16.45 4.35 16.07
C PRO A 199 15.15 4.10 16.85
N MET A 200 14.15 3.57 16.17
CA MET A 200 12.89 3.10 16.73
C MET A 200 12.62 1.67 16.25
N VAL A 201 12.31 0.77 17.16
CA VAL A 201 11.88 -0.60 16.83
C VAL A 201 10.48 -0.55 16.27
N MET A 202 10.27 -1.20 15.16
CA MET A 202 8.96 -1.28 14.52
C MET A 202 8.17 -2.47 15.05
N SER A 203 6.83 -2.34 15.04
CA SER A 203 5.91 -3.37 15.52
C SER A 203 5.95 -4.63 14.65
N GLU A 204 5.74 -5.78 15.28
CA GLU A 204 5.47 -7.06 14.64
C GLU A 204 4.19 -7.08 13.80
N ASN A 205 3.32 -6.08 13.98
CA ASN A 205 2.02 -5.99 13.31
C ASN A 205 2.05 -5.14 12.01
N LEU A 206 3.21 -4.90 11.42
CA LEU A 206 3.34 -4.29 10.10
C LEU A 206 3.37 -5.37 9.01
N ILE A 207 3.00 -5.01 7.78
CA ILE A 207 3.08 -5.93 6.64
C ILE A 207 4.49 -6.53 6.50
N ALA A 208 5.55 -5.71 6.61
CA ALA A 208 6.92 -6.19 6.46
C ALA A 208 7.33 -7.17 7.55
N THR A 209 6.99 -6.89 8.81
CA THR A 209 7.29 -7.78 9.93
C THR A 209 6.45 -9.06 9.88
N GLY A 210 5.18 -8.97 9.51
CA GLY A 210 4.35 -10.15 9.29
C GLY A 210 4.86 -11.05 8.15
N LEU A 211 5.41 -10.47 7.08
CA LEU A 211 6.06 -11.25 6.03
C LEU A 211 7.34 -11.94 6.51
N LEU A 212 8.17 -11.25 7.33
CA LEU A 212 9.33 -11.88 7.97
C LEU A 212 8.93 -13.08 8.83
N GLU A 213 7.86 -12.95 9.63
CA GLU A 213 7.35 -14.07 10.45
C GLU A 213 6.84 -15.22 9.58
N ARG A 214 6.10 -14.91 8.53
CA ARG A 214 5.54 -15.92 7.63
C ARG A 214 6.60 -16.69 6.86
N VAL A 215 7.74 -16.07 6.56
CA VAL A 215 8.88 -16.78 5.94
C VAL A 215 9.76 -17.53 6.95
N GLY A 216 9.43 -17.50 8.25
CA GLY A 216 10.06 -18.32 9.29
C GLY A 216 11.01 -17.59 10.22
N LEU A 217 11.09 -16.27 10.18
CA LEU A 217 11.83 -15.48 11.17
C LEU A 217 10.94 -15.19 12.39
N ASP A 218 11.55 -15.06 13.56
CA ASP A 218 10.92 -14.65 14.82
C ASP A 218 11.20 -13.14 15.04
N VAL A 219 10.21 -12.31 14.72
CA VAL A 219 10.35 -10.86 14.84
C VAL A 219 10.30 -10.44 16.30
N GLN A 220 11.32 -9.72 16.72
CA GLN A 220 11.56 -9.33 18.10
C GLN A 220 11.27 -7.85 18.32
N GLY A 221 11.06 -7.46 19.59
CA GLY A 221 10.96 -6.05 20.02
C GLY A 221 9.56 -5.65 20.45
N GLY A 222 8.58 -6.55 20.46
CA GLY A 222 7.21 -6.28 20.91
C GLY A 222 7.15 -5.67 22.31
N GLU A 223 8.05 -6.09 23.21
CA GLU A 223 8.14 -5.56 24.59
C GLU A 223 8.61 -4.09 24.64
N LEU A 224 9.24 -3.57 23.59
CA LEU A 224 9.66 -2.19 23.46
C LEU A 224 8.57 -1.28 22.89
N ILE A 225 7.49 -1.86 22.38
CA ILE A 225 6.41 -1.14 21.73
C ILE A 225 5.40 -0.66 22.79
N GLY A 226 5.18 0.65 22.83
CA GLY A 226 4.18 1.24 23.71
C GLY A 226 2.73 1.04 23.22
N GLU A 227 1.76 1.63 23.93
CA GLU A 227 0.32 1.49 23.67
C GLU A 227 -0.12 1.83 22.23
N ARG A 228 0.68 2.56 21.47
CA ARG A 228 0.36 2.94 20.08
C ARG A 228 0.55 1.82 19.05
N GLY A 229 1.20 0.74 19.43
CA GLY A 229 1.31 -0.48 18.65
C GLY A 229 2.08 -0.40 17.32
N VAL A 230 2.66 0.75 16.93
CA VAL A 230 3.34 0.93 15.64
C VAL A 230 4.86 0.88 15.75
N HIS A 231 5.42 1.50 16.79
CA HIS A 231 6.87 1.55 17.04
C HIS A 231 7.16 1.91 18.50
N SER A 232 8.40 1.62 18.94
CA SER A 232 8.91 2.00 20.23
C SER A 232 9.12 3.53 20.35
N ASP A 233 9.45 4.00 21.56
CA ASP A 233 10.13 5.27 21.72
C ASP A 233 11.52 5.20 21.07
N VAL A 234 12.13 6.38 20.84
CA VAL A 234 13.49 6.46 20.29
C VAL A 234 14.49 5.84 21.28
N LEU A 235 15.26 4.86 20.82
CA LEU A 235 16.31 4.25 21.61
C LEU A 235 17.57 5.14 21.60
N SER A 236 18.26 5.19 22.72
CA SER A 236 19.61 5.76 22.75
C SER A 236 20.62 4.81 22.12
N LEU A 237 21.76 5.35 21.64
CA LEU A 237 22.83 4.52 21.11
C LEU A 237 23.38 3.49 22.14
N GLU A 238 23.27 3.79 23.43
CA GLU A 238 23.68 2.88 24.52
C GLU A 238 22.76 1.65 24.61
N ASN A 239 21.51 1.80 24.18
CA ASN A 239 20.48 0.77 24.23
C ASN A 239 20.38 -0.04 22.92
N LEU A 240 21.26 0.18 21.93
CA LEU A 240 21.24 -0.58 20.67
C LEU A 240 21.42 -2.09 20.86
N SER A 241 22.02 -2.53 21.96
CA SER A 241 22.12 -3.96 22.28
C SER A 241 20.77 -4.65 22.49
N GLN A 242 19.68 -3.89 22.64
CA GLN A 242 18.32 -4.44 22.72
C GLN A 242 17.78 -4.89 21.36
N VAL A 243 18.43 -4.52 20.25
CA VAL A 243 18.05 -4.88 18.89
C VAL A 243 19.13 -5.73 18.19
N ASP A 244 19.89 -6.48 18.96
CA ASP A 244 21.01 -7.30 18.50
C ASP A 244 20.56 -8.77 18.34
N GLY A 245 19.90 -9.06 17.23
CA GLY A 245 19.42 -10.40 16.84
C GLY A 245 20.30 -11.11 15.82
N ASP A 246 19.75 -12.09 15.13
CA ASP A 246 20.40 -12.73 13.99
C ASP A 246 20.37 -11.84 12.74
N TRP A 247 19.29 -11.06 12.59
CA TRP A 247 19.08 -10.13 11.47
C TRP A 247 18.60 -8.76 11.95
N LEU A 248 19.08 -7.71 11.31
CA LEU A 248 18.64 -6.34 11.52
C LEU A 248 18.25 -5.70 10.17
N PHE A 249 16.95 -5.59 9.92
CA PHE A 249 16.42 -4.82 8.80
C PHE A 249 16.37 -3.35 9.21
N LEU A 250 17.14 -2.52 8.51
CA LEU A 250 17.43 -1.16 8.93
C LEU A 250 16.88 -0.16 7.92
N ALA A 251 15.75 0.45 8.28
CA ALA A 251 14.96 1.32 7.42
C ALA A 251 15.31 2.80 7.64
N THR A 252 15.40 3.57 6.56
CA THR A 252 15.46 5.04 6.58
C THR A 252 14.39 5.62 5.67
N LEU A 253 13.69 6.69 6.11
CA LEU A 253 12.59 7.30 5.35
C LEU A 253 13.06 8.37 4.35
N ASN A 254 14.18 9.02 4.64
CA ASN A 254 14.71 10.16 3.91
C ASN A 254 16.20 10.37 4.19
N ASP A 255 16.80 11.34 3.50
CA ASP A 255 18.21 11.68 3.61
C ASP A 255 18.64 12.09 5.02
N ASP A 256 17.79 12.76 5.79
CA ASP A 256 18.09 13.15 7.17
C ASP A 256 18.22 11.93 8.09
N GLY A 257 17.32 10.95 7.94
CA GLY A 257 17.41 9.67 8.63
C GLY A 257 18.66 8.88 8.23
N GLN A 258 18.97 8.87 6.94
CA GLN A 258 20.18 8.23 6.41
C GLN A 258 21.45 8.88 6.95
N ALA A 259 21.53 10.21 6.98
CA ALA A 259 22.68 10.92 7.53
C ALA A 259 22.88 10.65 9.03
N ALA A 260 21.77 10.57 9.80
CA ALA A 260 21.82 10.21 11.21
C ALA A 260 22.33 8.78 11.43
N LEU A 261 21.87 7.84 10.60
CA LEU A 261 22.34 6.45 10.61
C LEU A 261 23.83 6.36 10.26
N ASP A 262 24.28 7.05 9.23
CA ASP A 262 25.69 7.03 8.81
C ASP A 262 26.62 7.59 9.90
N SER A 263 26.15 8.58 10.65
CA SER A 263 26.84 9.06 11.83
C SER A 263 26.90 7.99 12.93
N ALA A 264 25.78 7.30 13.20
CA ALA A 264 25.70 6.26 14.22
C ALA A 264 26.56 5.03 13.89
N LYS A 265 26.71 4.66 12.62
CA LYS A 265 27.61 3.59 12.15
C LYS A 265 29.08 3.83 12.49
N GLN A 266 29.50 5.09 12.78
CA GLN A 266 30.85 5.41 13.26
C GLN A 266 30.98 5.18 14.76
N SER A 267 29.91 4.92 15.50
CA SER A 267 29.95 4.74 16.94
C SER A 267 30.46 3.36 17.35
N ALA A 268 31.18 3.29 18.51
CA ALA A 268 31.57 2.01 19.08
C ALA A 268 30.37 1.18 19.58
N ALA A 269 29.22 1.82 19.86
CA ALA A 269 28.01 1.13 20.26
C ALA A 269 27.43 0.33 19.10
N PHE A 270 27.30 0.93 17.92
CA PHE A 270 26.82 0.26 16.71
C PHE A 270 27.74 -0.88 16.27
N ASN A 271 29.05 -0.60 16.21
CA ASN A 271 30.04 -1.57 15.73
C ASN A 271 30.28 -2.78 16.68
N ARG A 272 29.73 -2.75 17.91
CA ARG A 272 29.78 -3.88 18.84
C ARG A 272 28.61 -4.84 18.74
N LEU A 273 27.58 -4.51 17.97
CA LEU A 273 26.44 -5.40 17.76
C LEU A 273 26.89 -6.68 17.04
N ASN A 274 26.42 -7.83 17.50
CA ASN A 274 26.74 -9.10 16.86
C ASN A 274 26.23 -9.15 15.42
N VAL A 275 25.06 -8.60 15.18
CA VAL A 275 24.45 -8.50 13.84
C VAL A 275 25.31 -7.70 12.86
N VAL A 276 26.01 -6.66 13.35
CA VAL A 276 26.97 -5.87 12.54
C VAL A 276 28.24 -6.65 12.28
N GLN A 277 28.78 -7.35 13.30
CA GLN A 277 30.01 -8.15 13.17
C GLN A 277 29.80 -9.37 12.24
N ASN A 278 28.58 -9.88 12.15
CA ASN A 278 28.19 -10.99 11.30
C ASN A 278 27.72 -10.57 9.89
N GLU A 279 27.81 -9.26 9.57
CA GLU A 279 27.38 -8.69 8.27
C GLU A 279 25.89 -8.97 7.94
N ARG A 280 25.03 -9.04 8.98
CA ARG A 280 23.59 -9.32 8.86
C ARG A 280 22.70 -8.10 9.08
N VAL A 281 23.23 -6.91 8.79
CA VAL A 281 22.45 -5.66 8.73
C VAL A 281 21.99 -5.44 7.30
N VAL A 282 20.69 -5.50 7.08
CA VAL A 282 20.03 -5.32 5.76
C VAL A 282 19.51 -3.91 5.68
N PRO A 283 20.09 -3.02 4.87
CA PRO A 283 19.50 -1.70 4.63
C PRO A 283 18.25 -1.86 3.74
N VAL A 284 17.15 -1.25 4.17
CA VAL A 284 15.86 -1.33 3.45
C VAL A 284 15.22 0.05 3.27
N ASN A 285 14.39 0.19 2.24
CA ASN A 285 13.65 1.41 2.00
C ASN A 285 12.56 1.61 3.07
N GLY A 286 12.66 2.70 3.84
CA GLY A 286 11.75 2.92 4.97
C GLY A 286 10.32 3.25 4.56
N GLN A 287 10.09 3.82 3.38
CA GLN A 287 8.73 4.02 2.87
C GLN A 287 8.06 2.68 2.58
N LEU A 288 8.76 1.76 1.94
CA LEU A 288 8.28 0.40 1.67
C LEU A 288 8.09 -0.39 2.97
N TRP A 289 9.11 -0.45 3.84
CA TRP A 289 9.12 -1.36 4.99
C TRP A 289 8.35 -0.87 6.22
N SER A 290 8.06 0.42 6.31
CA SER A 290 7.39 0.97 7.50
C SER A 290 6.15 1.83 7.23
N SER A 291 5.75 1.99 5.97
CA SER A 291 4.61 2.83 5.59
C SER A 291 3.75 2.24 4.48
N ALA A 292 4.32 1.41 3.59
CA ALA A 292 3.57 0.80 2.49
C ALA A 292 2.61 -0.27 2.99
N ASN A 293 1.56 -0.52 2.18
CA ASN A 293 0.51 -1.49 2.49
C ASN A 293 -0.13 -1.96 1.17
N GLY A 294 -0.30 -3.27 1.01
CA GLY A 294 -0.93 -3.83 -0.19
C GLY A 294 -0.11 -4.92 -0.88
N PRO A 295 -0.67 -5.57 -1.92
CA PRO A 295 -0.04 -6.72 -2.56
C PRO A 295 1.25 -6.40 -3.33
N LEU A 296 1.36 -5.23 -3.96
CA LEU A 296 2.60 -4.84 -4.64
C LEU A 296 3.72 -4.56 -3.64
N ALA A 297 3.41 -3.87 -2.53
CA ALA A 297 4.34 -3.67 -1.43
C ALA A 297 4.80 -5.00 -0.84
N ALA A 298 3.89 -5.96 -0.63
CA ALA A 298 4.22 -7.29 -0.15
C ALA A 298 5.22 -7.99 -1.07
N GLN A 299 5.02 -7.95 -2.39
CA GLN A 299 5.94 -8.54 -3.36
C GLN A 299 7.32 -7.87 -3.33
N ALA A 300 7.38 -6.54 -3.26
CA ALA A 300 8.64 -5.81 -3.17
C ALA A 300 9.41 -6.09 -1.86
N ILE A 301 8.70 -6.23 -0.74
CA ILE A 301 9.30 -6.63 0.54
C ILE A 301 9.84 -8.06 0.46
N LEU A 302 9.11 -8.97 -0.18
CA LEU A 302 9.57 -10.34 -0.40
C LEU A 302 10.81 -10.40 -1.30
N ASP A 303 10.97 -9.50 -2.29
CA ASP A 303 12.21 -9.37 -3.07
C ASP A 303 13.39 -9.02 -2.16
N ASP A 304 13.22 -8.06 -1.28
CA ASP A 304 14.27 -7.65 -0.32
C ASP A 304 14.63 -8.80 0.64
N ILE A 305 13.61 -9.52 1.17
CA ILE A 305 13.81 -10.65 2.08
C ILE A 305 14.57 -11.79 1.36
N GLU A 306 14.15 -12.15 0.14
CA GLU A 306 14.78 -13.18 -0.66
C GLU A 306 16.26 -12.87 -0.91
N ASN A 307 16.54 -11.64 -1.35
CA ASN A 307 17.91 -11.18 -1.60
C ASN A 307 18.78 -11.17 -0.33
N ALA A 308 18.20 -10.95 0.84
CA ALA A 308 18.92 -10.93 2.10
C ALA A 308 19.21 -12.32 2.66
N LEU A 309 18.20 -13.22 2.61
CA LEU A 309 18.25 -14.51 3.28
C LEU A 309 18.71 -15.66 2.38
N LEU A 310 18.49 -15.55 1.06
CA LEU A 310 18.69 -16.62 0.08
C LEU A 310 19.59 -16.16 -1.07
N PRO A 311 20.87 -15.83 -0.84
CA PRO A 311 21.80 -15.29 -1.83
C PRO A 311 22.25 -16.25 -2.93
#